data_f673a157c61f52c549e19bb06b0580bc
#
_entry.id   f673a157c61f52c549e19bb06b0580bc
#
_cell.length_a   1.000
_cell.length_b   1.000
_cell.length_c   1.000
_cell.angle_alpha   90.00
_cell.angle_beta   90.00
_cell.angle_gamma   90.00
#
_symmetry.space_group_name_H-M   'P 1'
#
loop_
_entity.id
_entity.type
_entity.pdbx_description
1 polymer ?
#
loop_
_entity_poly.entity_id
_entity_poly.type
_entity_poly.pdbx_seq_one_letter_code
_entity_poly.pdbx_strand_id
1 'polypeptide(L)'
;MTTSKEYCDVICDAIDTYGREAQTDICIEECSELIKALLKFRRLPLEERLAAKGMRVLENIQEEIADVQIMLWQMELLYGYGCTEHEIERKIDRLKERIEAIRTTSGGERA
;
A
#
# COMPACT_ATOMS: atom_id res chain seq x y z
N MET A 1 13.75 -4.04 18.79
CA MET A 1 12.93 -3.28 17.85
C MET A 1 13.80 -2.64 16.78
N THR A 2 13.45 -2.83 15.52
CA THR A 2 14.23 -2.32 14.38
C THR A 2 14.03 -0.81 14.25
N THR A 3 15.12 -0.04 14.13
CA THR A 3 15.05 1.41 13.97
C THR A 3 14.84 1.80 12.51
N SER A 4 14.42 3.03 12.25
CA SER A 4 14.28 3.58 10.89
C SER A 4 15.60 3.49 10.11
N LYS A 5 16.73 3.73 10.78
CA LYS A 5 18.05 3.62 10.17
C LYS A 5 18.35 2.19 9.76
N GLU A 6 18.03 1.23 10.62
CA GLU A 6 18.24 -0.20 10.34
C GLU A 6 17.37 -0.65 9.16
N TYR A 7 16.12 -0.13 9.06
CA TYR A 7 15.25 -0.40 7.92
C TYR A 7 15.88 0.12 6.63
N CYS A 8 16.37 1.36 6.64
CA CYS A 8 17.01 1.96 5.46
C CYS A 8 18.25 1.15 5.05
N ASP A 9 19.05 0.73 6.01
CA ASP A 9 20.27 -0.06 5.73
C ASP A 9 19.91 -1.40 5.09
N VAL A 10 18.91 -2.10 5.60
CA VAL A 10 18.47 -3.38 5.06
C VAL A 10 17.89 -3.21 3.65
N ILE A 11 17.10 -2.16 3.42
CA ILE A 11 16.52 -1.86 2.12
C ILE A 11 17.60 -1.56 1.10
N CYS A 12 18.61 -0.78 1.47
CA CYS A 12 19.74 -0.50 0.60
C CYS A 12 20.53 -1.77 0.30
N ASP A 13 20.74 -2.62 1.30
CA ASP A 13 21.42 -3.91 1.13
C ASP A 13 20.66 -4.84 0.19
N ALA A 14 19.35 -4.85 0.26
CA ALA A 14 18.52 -5.64 -0.65
C ALA A 14 18.71 -5.20 -2.10
N ILE A 15 18.68 -3.89 -2.35
CA ILE A 15 18.90 -3.32 -3.68
C ILE A 15 20.30 -3.69 -4.19
N ASP A 16 21.32 -3.53 -3.35
CA ASP A 16 22.70 -3.84 -3.72
C ASP A 16 22.92 -5.33 -3.98
N THR A 17 22.25 -6.19 -3.19
CA THR A 17 22.40 -7.63 -3.28
C THR A 17 21.73 -8.21 -4.52
N TYR A 18 20.48 -7.81 -4.78
CA TYR A 18 19.67 -8.41 -5.84
C TYR A 18 19.59 -7.58 -7.12
N GLY A 19 19.82 -6.29 -7.03
CA GLY A 19 19.81 -5.37 -8.17
C GLY A 19 18.47 -4.75 -8.47
N ARG A 20 18.51 -3.65 -9.20
CA ARG A 20 17.35 -2.81 -9.55
C ARG A 20 16.24 -3.60 -10.26
N GLU A 21 16.59 -4.36 -11.28
CA GLU A 21 15.59 -5.07 -12.08
C GLU A 21 14.90 -6.17 -11.28
N ALA A 22 15.67 -6.96 -10.52
CA ALA A 22 15.12 -8.03 -9.70
C ALA A 22 14.17 -7.47 -8.63
N GLN A 23 14.54 -6.36 -7.98
CA GLN A 23 13.71 -5.75 -6.95
C GLN A 23 12.46 -5.10 -7.55
N THR A 24 12.54 -4.55 -8.75
CA THR A 24 11.37 -4.05 -9.47
C THR A 24 10.39 -5.17 -9.79
N ASP A 25 10.89 -6.32 -10.25
CA ASP A 25 10.07 -7.48 -10.54
C ASP A 25 9.37 -8.00 -9.28
N ILE A 26 10.08 -8.03 -8.16
CA ILE A 26 9.51 -8.43 -6.87
C ILE A 26 8.40 -7.44 -6.46
N CYS A 27 8.60 -6.15 -6.65
CA CYS A 27 7.57 -5.15 -6.36
C CYS A 27 6.30 -5.41 -7.17
N ILE A 28 6.46 -5.71 -8.45
CA ILE A 28 5.31 -6.04 -9.32
C ILE A 28 4.59 -7.27 -8.80
N GLU A 29 5.34 -8.31 -8.43
CA GLU A 29 4.80 -9.55 -7.88
C GLU A 29 4.04 -9.30 -6.57
N GLU A 30 4.65 -8.57 -5.63
CA GLU A 30 4.02 -8.28 -4.34
C GLU A 30 2.74 -7.45 -4.50
N CYS A 31 2.73 -6.50 -5.43
CA CYS A 31 1.51 -5.73 -5.72
C CYS A 31 0.40 -6.66 -6.24
N SER A 32 0.74 -7.64 -7.07
CA SER A 32 -0.23 -8.60 -7.57
C SER A 32 -0.79 -9.50 -6.46
N GLU A 33 0.05 -9.88 -5.49
CA GLU A 33 -0.38 -10.69 -4.35
C GLU A 33 -1.33 -9.91 -3.44
N LEU A 34 -1.08 -8.62 -3.24
CA LEU A 34 -2.00 -7.76 -2.49
C LEU A 34 -3.35 -7.66 -3.19
N ILE A 35 -3.36 -7.49 -4.50
CA ILE A 35 -4.60 -7.45 -5.29
C ILE A 35 -5.39 -8.74 -5.08
N LYS A 36 -4.75 -9.89 -5.16
CA LYS A 36 -5.40 -11.20 -4.96
C LYS A 36 -5.98 -11.32 -3.55
N ALA A 37 -5.24 -10.90 -2.54
CA ALA A 37 -5.69 -10.97 -1.15
C ALA A 37 -6.93 -10.10 -0.92
N LEU A 38 -6.93 -8.89 -1.46
CA LEU A 38 -8.07 -7.96 -1.36
C LEU A 38 -9.30 -8.52 -2.08
N LEU A 39 -9.13 -9.08 -3.28
CA LEU A 39 -10.22 -9.70 -4.03
C LEU A 39 -10.81 -10.89 -3.30
N LYS A 40 -9.96 -11.69 -2.66
CA LYS A 40 -10.41 -12.84 -1.88
C LYS A 40 -11.31 -12.40 -0.73
N PHE A 41 -10.94 -11.36 0.00
CA PHE A 41 -11.78 -10.81 1.07
C PHE A 41 -13.10 -10.25 0.53
N ARG A 42 -13.05 -9.53 -0.59
CA ARG A 42 -14.23 -8.95 -1.24
C ARG A 42 -15.24 -10.01 -1.67
N ARG A 43 -14.78 -11.18 -2.03
CA ARG A 43 -15.65 -12.29 -2.47
C ARG A 43 -16.27 -13.06 -1.33
N LEU A 44 -15.81 -12.88 -0.09
CA LEU A 44 -16.39 -13.58 1.05
C LEU A 44 -17.77 -13.00 1.36
N PRO A 45 -18.76 -13.88 1.63
CA PRO A 45 -20.04 -13.44 2.17
C PRO A 45 -19.83 -12.74 3.52
N LEU A 46 -20.71 -11.80 3.88
CA LEU A 46 -20.56 -11.01 5.10
C LEU A 46 -20.38 -11.85 6.34
N GLU A 47 -21.14 -12.94 6.49
CA GLU A 47 -21.05 -13.82 7.63
C GLU A 47 -19.69 -14.51 7.74
N GLU A 48 -19.04 -14.80 6.61
CA GLU A 48 -17.69 -15.39 6.61
C GLU A 48 -16.61 -14.38 6.92
N ARG A 49 -16.82 -13.10 6.57
CA ARG A 49 -15.86 -12.03 6.91
C ARG A 49 -15.70 -11.86 8.41
N LEU A 50 -16.78 -12.09 9.16
CA LEU A 50 -16.79 -11.96 10.61
C LEU A 50 -16.40 -13.25 11.34
N ALA A 51 -16.18 -14.32 10.62
CA ALA A 51 -15.80 -15.63 11.15
C ALA A 51 -14.28 -15.84 11.04
N ALA A 52 -13.82 -17.00 11.51
CA ALA A 52 -12.40 -17.38 11.50
C ALA A 52 -11.78 -17.29 10.09
N LYS A 53 -12.53 -17.65 9.06
CA LYS A 53 -12.06 -17.59 7.67
C LYS A 53 -11.74 -16.15 7.27
N GLY A 54 -12.62 -15.20 7.60
CA GLY A 54 -12.40 -13.79 7.34
C GLY A 54 -11.18 -13.26 8.07
N MET A 55 -10.97 -13.66 9.31
CA MET A 55 -9.80 -13.25 10.09
C MET A 55 -8.50 -13.73 9.45
N ARG A 56 -8.46 -14.95 8.94
CA ARG A 56 -7.26 -15.47 8.24
C ARG A 56 -6.98 -14.70 6.96
N VAL A 57 -8.02 -14.33 6.23
CA VAL A 57 -7.86 -13.53 5.02
C VAL A 57 -7.35 -12.13 5.34
N LEU A 58 -7.85 -11.52 6.43
CA LEU A 58 -7.37 -10.22 6.89
C LEU A 58 -5.89 -10.26 7.30
N GLU A 59 -5.48 -11.32 8.00
CA GLU A 59 -4.07 -11.51 8.36
C GLU A 59 -3.19 -11.59 7.11
N ASN A 60 -3.66 -12.30 6.09
CA ASN A 60 -2.95 -12.38 4.81
C ASN A 60 -2.86 -11.00 4.13
N ILE A 61 -3.93 -10.21 4.16
CA ILE A 61 -3.91 -8.85 3.62
C ILE A 61 -2.85 -8.01 4.34
N GLN A 62 -2.76 -8.12 5.67
CA GLN A 62 -1.77 -7.38 6.45
C GLN A 62 -0.34 -7.76 6.07
N GLU A 63 -0.08 -9.05 5.85
CA GLU A 63 1.22 -9.51 5.38
C GLU A 63 1.55 -8.94 4.00
N GLU A 64 0.59 -8.96 3.09
CA GLU A 64 0.79 -8.42 1.73
C GLU A 64 0.97 -6.90 1.73
N ILE A 65 0.26 -6.18 2.60
CA ILE A 65 0.48 -4.73 2.76
C ILE A 65 1.92 -4.46 3.21
N ALA A 66 2.42 -5.24 4.17
CA ALA A 66 3.80 -5.10 4.66
C ALA A 66 4.81 -5.36 3.54
N ASP A 67 4.61 -6.43 2.76
CA ASP A 67 5.48 -6.76 1.65
C ASP A 67 5.51 -5.65 0.60
N VAL A 68 4.34 -5.14 0.21
CA VAL A 68 4.24 -4.04 -0.75
C VAL A 68 4.88 -2.77 -0.21
N GLN A 69 4.66 -2.46 1.08
CA GLN A 69 5.25 -1.26 1.69
C GLN A 69 6.77 -1.29 1.63
N ILE A 70 7.38 -2.44 1.95
CA ILE A 70 8.83 -2.61 1.89
C ILE A 70 9.33 -2.43 0.45
N MET A 71 8.61 -2.98 -0.52
CA MET A 71 9.00 -2.83 -1.92
C MET A 71 8.81 -1.39 -2.43
N LEU A 72 7.78 -0.69 -1.98
CA LEU A 72 7.58 0.71 -2.35
C LEU A 72 8.70 1.60 -1.81
N TRP A 73 9.21 1.33 -0.62
CA TRP A 73 10.38 2.06 -0.10
C TRP A 73 11.60 1.85 -1.01
N GLN A 74 11.80 0.64 -1.52
CA GLN A 74 12.87 0.38 -2.49
C GLN A 74 12.65 1.13 -3.81
N MET A 75 11.41 1.15 -4.29
CA MET A 75 11.07 1.86 -5.53
C MET A 75 11.29 3.36 -5.39
N GLU A 76 11.05 3.93 -4.23
CA GLU A 76 11.36 5.34 -3.97
C GLU A 76 12.85 5.63 -4.12
N LEU A 77 13.70 4.74 -3.62
CA LEU A 77 15.15 4.89 -3.76
C LEU A 77 15.60 4.72 -5.21
N LEU A 78 14.98 3.80 -5.94
CA LEU A 78 15.37 3.49 -7.32
C LEU A 78 14.82 4.48 -8.36
N TYR A 79 13.59 4.95 -8.17
CA TYR A 79 12.87 5.74 -9.18
C TYR A 79 12.30 7.06 -8.68
N GLY A 80 12.18 7.24 -7.36
CA GLY A 80 11.51 8.40 -6.79
C GLY A 80 12.34 9.69 -6.81
N TYR A 81 13.64 9.58 -6.67
CA TYR A 81 14.57 10.72 -6.71
C TYR A 81 14.15 11.93 -5.86
N GLY A 82 13.48 11.68 -4.73
CA GLY A 82 13.01 12.72 -3.83
C GLY A 82 11.74 13.43 -4.26
N CYS A 83 11.11 13.00 -5.35
CA CYS A 83 9.91 13.67 -5.89
C CYS A 83 8.59 13.05 -5.42
N THR A 84 8.63 11.83 -4.91
CA THR A 84 7.42 11.09 -4.52
C THR A 84 6.64 11.80 -3.43
N GLU A 85 7.32 12.34 -2.43
CA GLU A 85 6.67 13.03 -1.33
C GLU A 85 5.89 14.26 -1.80
N HIS A 86 6.46 15.03 -2.71
CA HIS A 86 5.80 16.18 -3.33
C HIS A 86 4.55 15.75 -4.09
N GLU A 87 4.62 14.65 -4.82
CA GLU A 87 3.46 14.09 -5.52
C GLU A 87 2.36 13.62 -4.55
N ILE A 88 2.76 13.03 -3.42
CA ILE A 88 1.80 12.62 -2.39
C ILE A 88 1.06 13.84 -1.84
N GLU A 89 1.77 14.91 -1.52
CA GLU A 89 1.16 16.14 -1.01
C GLU A 89 0.15 16.70 -2.00
N ARG A 90 0.54 16.79 -3.26
CA ARG A 90 -0.34 17.29 -4.32
C ARG A 90 -1.61 16.44 -4.46
N LYS A 91 -1.46 15.14 -4.40
CA LYS A 91 -2.58 14.19 -4.52
C LYS A 91 -3.47 14.19 -3.28
N ILE A 92 -2.92 14.38 -2.11
CA ILE A 92 -3.68 14.49 -0.86
C ILE A 92 -4.54 15.76 -0.88
N ASP A 93 -3.98 16.89 -1.32
CA ASP A 93 -4.74 18.13 -1.44
C ASP A 93 -5.91 17.97 -2.41
N ARG A 94 -5.66 17.34 -3.54
CA ARG A 94 -6.70 17.06 -4.53
C ARG A 94 -7.79 16.13 -3.99
N LEU A 95 -7.39 15.11 -3.24
CA LEU A 95 -8.33 14.20 -2.58
C LEU A 95 -9.21 14.96 -1.57
N LYS A 96 -8.60 15.83 -0.79
CA LYS A 96 -9.31 16.66 0.18
C LYS A 96 -10.40 17.51 -0.51
N GLU A 97 -10.03 18.14 -1.62
CA GLU A 97 -10.98 18.95 -2.41
C GLU A 97 -12.15 18.10 -2.93
N ARG A 98 -11.86 16.90 -3.43
CA ARG A 98 -12.89 15.98 -3.93
C ARG A 98 -13.86 15.54 -2.83
N ILE A 99 -13.32 15.23 -1.64
CA ILE A 99 -14.12 14.82 -0.50
C ILE A 99 -15.03 15.98 -0.05
N GLU A 100 -14.48 17.18 0.05
CA GLU A 100 -15.24 18.38 0.42
C GLU A 100 -16.39 18.65 -0.57
N ALA A 101 -16.12 18.51 -1.86
CA ALA A 101 -17.13 18.68 -2.90
C ALA A 101 -18.28 17.67 -2.74
N ILE A 102 -17.97 16.41 -2.48
CA ILE A 102 -18.99 15.37 -2.28
C ILE A 102 -19.79 15.63 -1.00
N ARG A 103 -19.13 15.98 0.09
CA ARG A 103 -19.79 16.26 1.38
C ARG A 103 -20.67 17.49 1.33
N THR A 104 -20.24 18.53 0.62
CA THR A 104 -21.02 19.75 0.44
C THR A 104 -22.31 19.44 -0.32
N THR A 105 -22.21 18.66 -1.41
CA THR A 105 -23.37 18.25 -2.20
C THR A 105 -24.33 17.40 -1.36
N SER A 106 -23.79 16.39 -0.66
CA SER A 106 -24.58 15.49 0.20
C SER A 106 -25.22 16.25 1.37
N GLY A 107 -24.49 17.20 1.96
CA GLY A 107 -24.98 18.05 3.04
C GLY A 107 -26.13 18.91 2.58
N GLY A 108 -26.05 19.46 1.37
CA GLY A 108 -27.13 20.23 0.76
C GLY A 108 -28.40 19.41 0.52
N GLU A 109 -28.21 18.16 0.08
CA GLU A 109 -29.32 17.25 -0.15
C GLU A 109 -29.99 16.78 1.15
N ARG A 110 -29.24 16.69 2.23
CA ARG A 110 -29.76 16.27 3.54
C ARG A 110 -30.47 17.39 4.31
N ALA A 111 -30.15 18.59 3.97
CA ALA A 111 -30.76 19.74 4.59
C ALA A 111 -32.18 19.98 4.04
#